data_d3491f93fd0c1ffeb2d842b5dd756996
#
_entry.id   d3491f93fd0c1ffeb2d842b5dd756996
#
_cell.length_a   1.000
_cell.length_b   1.000
_cell.length_c   1.000
_cell.angle_alpha   90.00
_cell.angle_beta   90.00
_cell.angle_gamma   90.00
#
_symmetry.space_group_name_H-M   'P 1'
#
loop_
_entity.id
_entity.type
_entity.pdbx_description
1 polymer ?
#
loop_
_entity_poly.entity_id
_entity_poly.type
_entity_poly.pdbx_seq_one_letter_code
_entity_poly.pdbx_strand_id
1 'polypeptide(L)'
;MTAPDDNSIITATAPAEVYDKKNPFPSNLKRRVLLNKEGSDKETIHLEMCLAGSGLEYRPGDSLAIIPTNSTQVVEQVIEAGGFDAGETVELKDGATKPLNEAFASDLDINGVTKNILKKYNALAQSEKLESLLDPGNKAALDDYLWGREVIDMLTDFPVPGLSASDFCGTLRKQLPRLYSIASSPKAHPDEVHLTIAVVRYHSHDRDREGVCSTYTADRVSEGETMPVYVHISRTFKLPEDGDTPIIMVGPGTGIAPFRAFVEERDAIGATGKSWLFFGDQHRATDYLYGDEWERYVGDGKLSRIDLAFSRDQEHKVYVQHRMLEHAAEMYSWLSDGAVFYVCGDAS
;
A
#
# COMPACT_ATOMS: atom_id res chain seq x y z
N MET A 1 68.19 -10.48 -17.68
CA MET A 1 67.10 -10.71 -16.63
C MET A 1 66.24 -9.50 -16.72
N THR A 2 65.12 -9.62 -17.42
CA THR A 2 64.09 -8.62 -17.59
C THR A 2 62.98 -8.96 -16.65
N ALA A 3 62.62 -8.00 -15.78
CA ALA A 3 61.48 -8.12 -14.87
C ALA A 3 60.14 -8.08 -15.66
N PRO A 4 59.10 -8.79 -15.24
CA PRO A 4 57.81 -8.68 -15.87
C PRO A 4 57.08 -7.42 -15.36
N ASP A 5 56.54 -6.63 -16.28
CA ASP A 5 55.62 -5.54 -16.04
C ASP A 5 54.30 -6.12 -15.54
N ASP A 6 54.02 -5.90 -14.25
CA ASP A 6 52.72 -6.19 -13.62
C ASP A 6 51.78 -4.97 -13.81
N ASN A 7 51.13 -4.95 -14.97
CA ASN A 7 50.12 -3.93 -15.28
C ASN A 7 48.73 -4.44 -14.86
N SER A 8 48.49 -4.57 -13.56
CA SER A 8 47.18 -4.87 -13.02
C SER A 8 46.24 -3.66 -13.25
N ILE A 9 45.42 -3.77 -14.29
CA ILE A 9 44.32 -2.83 -14.56
C ILE A 9 43.34 -2.97 -13.40
N ILE A 10 43.38 -2.04 -12.45
CA ILE A 10 42.33 -1.86 -11.46
C ILE A 10 41.13 -1.31 -12.23
N THR A 11 40.23 -2.18 -12.62
CA THR A 11 38.89 -1.80 -13.09
C THR A 11 38.19 -1.16 -11.90
N ALA A 12 38.11 0.16 -11.89
CA ALA A 12 37.24 0.88 -10.97
C ALA A 12 35.81 0.42 -11.22
N THR A 13 35.27 -0.39 -10.31
CA THR A 13 33.84 -0.69 -10.26
C THR A 13 33.09 0.64 -10.07
N ALA A 14 32.21 0.96 -11.01
CA ALA A 14 31.30 2.10 -10.83
C ALA A 14 30.64 2.00 -9.46
N PRO A 15 30.43 3.13 -8.75
CA PRO A 15 29.74 3.12 -7.47
C PRO A 15 28.39 2.44 -7.67
N ALA A 16 28.05 1.49 -6.77
CA ALA A 16 26.77 0.80 -6.80
C ALA A 16 25.64 1.85 -6.78
N GLU A 17 24.68 1.69 -7.68
CA GLU A 17 23.53 2.57 -7.75
C GLU A 17 22.74 2.47 -6.43
N VAL A 18 22.43 3.61 -5.81
CA VAL A 18 21.68 3.66 -4.56
C VAL A 18 20.21 3.91 -4.90
N TYR A 19 19.36 2.97 -4.53
CA TYR A 19 17.93 3.06 -4.72
C TYR A 19 17.22 3.58 -3.47
N ASP A 20 16.40 4.61 -3.65
CA ASP A 20 15.63 5.26 -2.59
C ASP A 20 14.34 5.88 -3.17
N LYS A 21 13.68 6.74 -2.38
CA LYS A 21 12.50 7.49 -2.81
C LYS A 21 12.72 8.36 -4.06
N LYS A 22 13.94 8.85 -4.28
CA LYS A 22 14.27 9.74 -5.42
C LYS A 22 14.71 8.94 -6.65
N ASN A 23 15.27 7.77 -6.41
CA ASN A 23 15.71 6.82 -7.41
C ASN A 23 15.12 5.44 -7.07
N PRO A 24 13.82 5.17 -7.37
CA PRO A 24 13.17 3.92 -7.03
C PRO A 24 13.72 2.75 -7.86
N PHE A 25 13.83 1.59 -7.25
CA PHE A 25 14.27 0.36 -7.91
C PHE A 25 13.16 -0.19 -8.81
N PRO A 26 13.42 -0.54 -10.08
CA PRO A 26 12.47 -1.20 -10.96
C PRO A 26 12.37 -2.69 -10.61
N SER A 27 11.61 -3.00 -9.56
CA SER A 27 11.43 -4.36 -9.06
C SER A 27 10.52 -5.17 -9.96
N ASN A 28 10.97 -6.35 -10.35
CA ASN A 28 10.19 -7.29 -11.18
C ASN A 28 9.12 -7.99 -10.35
N LEU A 29 7.88 -8.03 -10.85
CA LEU A 29 6.78 -8.83 -10.29
C LEU A 29 7.01 -10.30 -10.67
N LYS A 30 7.37 -11.13 -9.69
CA LYS A 30 7.61 -12.57 -9.89
C LYS A 30 6.32 -13.37 -9.92
N ARG A 31 5.40 -13.04 -9.01
CA ARG A 31 4.16 -13.79 -8.83
C ARG A 31 3.06 -12.92 -8.22
N ARG A 32 1.82 -13.16 -8.66
CA ARG A 32 0.60 -12.60 -8.07
C ARG A 32 -0.40 -13.70 -7.81
N VAL A 33 -0.93 -13.76 -6.59
CA VAL A 33 -1.90 -14.78 -6.17
C VAL A 33 -3.10 -14.11 -5.51
N LEU A 34 -4.30 -14.43 -5.96
CA LEU A 34 -5.53 -14.07 -5.26
C LEU A 34 -5.64 -14.93 -4.00
N LEU A 35 -5.76 -14.29 -2.84
CA LEU A 35 -5.85 -14.96 -1.54
C LEU A 35 -7.28 -15.31 -1.14
N ASN A 36 -8.26 -14.51 -1.55
CA ASN A 36 -9.66 -14.81 -1.31
C ASN A 36 -10.12 -15.95 -2.22
N LYS A 37 -11.00 -16.78 -1.72
CA LYS A 37 -11.60 -17.89 -2.48
C LYS A 37 -12.89 -17.45 -3.16
N GLU A 38 -13.37 -18.27 -4.09
CA GLU A 38 -14.63 -18.04 -4.80
C GLU A 38 -15.78 -17.79 -3.81
N GLY A 39 -16.59 -16.78 -4.10
CA GLY A 39 -17.71 -16.31 -3.26
C GLY A 39 -17.36 -15.23 -2.24
N SER A 40 -16.11 -14.75 -2.18
CA SER A 40 -15.76 -13.57 -1.38
C SER A 40 -16.21 -12.28 -2.06
N ASP A 41 -16.68 -11.32 -1.23
CA ASP A 41 -16.89 -9.92 -1.65
C ASP A 41 -15.59 -9.11 -1.69
N LYS A 42 -14.46 -9.73 -1.32
CA LYS A 42 -13.14 -9.10 -1.23
C LYS A 42 -12.21 -9.61 -2.31
N GLU A 43 -11.28 -8.76 -2.68
CA GLU A 43 -10.17 -9.08 -3.56
C GLU A 43 -8.86 -8.69 -2.83
N THR A 44 -8.14 -9.69 -2.31
CA THR A 44 -6.85 -9.48 -1.65
C THR A 44 -5.80 -10.30 -2.38
N ILE A 45 -4.74 -9.65 -2.82
CA ILE A 45 -3.66 -10.28 -3.57
C ILE A 45 -2.39 -10.38 -2.74
N HIS A 46 -1.67 -11.46 -2.94
CA HIS A 46 -0.29 -11.65 -2.54
C HIS A 46 0.63 -11.36 -3.73
N LEU A 47 1.63 -10.52 -3.52
CA LEU A 47 2.65 -10.20 -4.52
C LEU A 47 4.02 -10.68 -4.02
N GLU A 48 4.78 -11.33 -4.92
CA GLU A 48 6.20 -11.64 -4.73
C GLU A 48 7.01 -10.79 -5.71
N MET A 49 7.92 -9.96 -5.19
CA MET A 49 8.69 -9.02 -5.98
C MET A 49 10.18 -9.27 -5.80
N CYS A 50 10.96 -9.12 -6.87
CA CYS A 50 12.40 -9.36 -6.89
C CYS A 50 13.17 -8.13 -6.41
N LEU A 51 14.06 -8.31 -5.44
CA LEU A 51 15.01 -7.29 -4.98
C LEU A 51 16.47 -7.61 -5.37
N ALA A 52 16.71 -8.71 -6.10
CA ALA A 52 18.06 -9.09 -6.52
C ALA A 52 18.77 -7.95 -7.26
N GLY A 53 20.00 -7.66 -6.88
CA GLY A 53 20.82 -6.61 -7.50
C GLY A 53 20.46 -5.17 -7.11
N SER A 54 19.41 -4.96 -6.29
CA SER A 54 19.02 -3.62 -5.86
C SER A 54 19.88 -3.05 -4.72
N GLY A 55 20.48 -3.91 -3.91
CA GLY A 55 21.10 -3.51 -2.64
C GLY A 55 20.11 -3.01 -1.59
N LEU A 56 18.79 -3.13 -1.84
CA LEU A 56 17.76 -2.77 -0.87
C LEU A 56 17.69 -3.83 0.23
N GLU A 57 17.81 -3.37 1.46
CA GLU A 57 17.64 -4.19 2.66
C GLU A 57 16.36 -3.78 3.39
N TYR A 58 15.65 -4.75 3.96
CA TYR A 58 14.50 -4.50 4.81
C TYR A 58 14.50 -5.44 6.02
N ARG A 59 13.70 -5.10 7.01
CA ARG A 59 13.40 -5.95 8.18
C ARG A 59 11.89 -6.09 8.32
N PRO A 60 11.40 -7.22 8.84
CA PRO A 60 10.00 -7.35 9.21
C PRO A 60 9.50 -6.14 10.02
N GLY A 61 8.33 -5.60 9.62
CA GLY A 61 7.77 -4.36 10.13
C GLY A 61 8.11 -3.10 9.32
N ASP A 62 8.98 -3.19 8.31
CA ASP A 62 9.12 -2.15 7.28
C ASP A 62 7.98 -2.21 6.28
N SER A 63 7.89 -1.20 5.43
CA SER A 63 6.94 -1.14 4.33
C SER A 63 7.68 -1.02 3.00
N LEU A 64 7.10 -1.58 1.94
CA LEU A 64 7.51 -1.30 0.58
C LEU A 64 6.65 -0.19 0.01
N ALA A 65 7.28 0.82 -0.54
CA ALA A 65 6.60 1.87 -1.30
C ALA A 65 6.54 1.46 -2.76
N ILE A 66 5.36 1.53 -3.36
CA ILE A 66 5.14 1.37 -4.81
C ILE A 66 4.72 2.71 -5.38
N ILE A 67 5.33 3.13 -6.48
CA ILE A 67 4.93 4.33 -7.23
C ILE A 67 4.03 3.87 -8.38
N PRO A 68 2.71 4.10 -8.28
CA PRO A 68 1.77 3.67 -9.32
C PRO A 68 1.69 4.68 -10.46
N THR A 69 1.19 4.21 -11.60
CA THR A 69 0.63 5.09 -12.65
C THR A 69 -0.90 5.16 -12.50
N ASN A 70 -1.52 6.20 -13.03
CA ASN A 70 -2.98 6.27 -13.18
C ASN A 70 -3.42 5.37 -14.34
N SER A 71 -4.67 4.89 -14.32
CA SER A 71 -5.20 4.12 -15.44
C SER A 71 -5.42 5.02 -16.66
N THR A 72 -5.19 4.47 -17.85
CA THR A 72 -5.43 5.19 -19.11
C THR A 72 -6.86 5.69 -19.22
N GLN A 73 -7.82 4.88 -18.77
CA GLN A 73 -9.23 5.25 -18.77
C GLN A 73 -9.50 6.49 -17.91
N VAL A 74 -8.94 6.56 -16.69
CA VAL A 74 -9.10 7.73 -15.80
C VAL A 74 -8.41 8.96 -16.39
N VAL A 75 -7.24 8.80 -17.00
CA VAL A 75 -6.53 9.88 -17.72
C VAL A 75 -7.40 10.46 -18.84
N GLU A 76 -7.95 9.60 -19.69
CA GLU A 76 -8.83 10.01 -20.80
C GLU A 76 -10.08 10.72 -20.30
N GLN A 77 -10.72 10.19 -19.25
CA GLN A 77 -11.92 10.80 -18.66
C GLN A 77 -11.65 12.19 -18.07
N VAL A 78 -10.51 12.40 -17.42
CA VAL A 78 -10.15 13.72 -16.88
C VAL A 78 -9.82 14.70 -18.00
N ILE A 79 -9.14 14.27 -19.06
CA ILE A 79 -8.86 15.09 -20.26
C ILE A 79 -10.17 15.52 -20.91
N GLU A 80 -11.11 14.59 -21.11
CA GLU A 80 -12.42 14.88 -21.69
C GLU A 80 -13.24 15.85 -20.82
N ALA A 81 -13.33 15.58 -19.51
CA ALA A 81 -14.09 16.42 -18.58
C ALA A 81 -13.53 17.85 -18.48
N GLY A 82 -12.22 18.02 -18.61
CA GLY A 82 -11.56 19.32 -18.63
C GLY A 82 -11.57 20.01 -19.98
N GLY A 83 -11.93 19.32 -21.06
CA GLY A 83 -11.86 19.82 -22.44
C GLY A 83 -10.42 20.09 -22.90
N PHE A 84 -9.45 19.33 -22.40
CA PHE A 84 -8.03 19.54 -22.68
C PHE A 84 -7.56 18.84 -23.97
N ASP A 85 -6.44 19.34 -24.53
CA ASP A 85 -5.68 18.62 -25.54
C ASP A 85 -4.68 17.67 -24.84
N ALA A 86 -4.80 16.36 -25.10
CA ALA A 86 -3.94 15.33 -24.51
C ALA A 86 -2.44 15.53 -24.83
N GLY A 87 -2.14 16.10 -25.99
CA GLY A 87 -0.77 16.37 -26.46
C GLY A 87 -0.23 17.73 -26.04
N GLU A 88 -1.03 18.59 -25.41
CA GLU A 88 -0.58 19.89 -24.93
C GLU A 88 0.57 19.74 -23.94
N THR A 89 1.65 20.49 -24.17
CA THR A 89 2.80 20.50 -23.25
C THR A 89 2.51 21.31 -22.01
N VAL A 90 2.63 20.69 -20.84
CA VAL A 90 2.46 21.35 -19.54
C VAL A 90 3.77 21.36 -18.77
N GLU A 91 3.98 22.41 -17.96
CA GLU A 91 5.09 22.52 -17.02
C GLU A 91 4.65 22.03 -15.64
N LEU A 92 5.42 21.10 -15.06
CA LEU A 92 5.20 20.59 -13.72
C LEU A 92 5.92 21.48 -12.68
N LYS A 93 5.53 21.35 -11.41
CA LYS A 93 6.07 22.16 -10.29
C LYS A 93 7.58 22.03 -10.06
N ASP A 94 8.21 21.00 -10.59
CA ASP A 94 9.66 20.80 -10.56
C ASP A 94 10.39 21.37 -11.79
N GLY A 95 9.65 22.01 -12.69
CA GLY A 95 10.17 22.59 -13.93
C GLY A 95 10.27 21.61 -15.11
N ALA A 96 9.89 20.34 -14.91
CA ALA A 96 9.83 19.38 -16.01
C ALA A 96 8.65 19.73 -16.95
N THR A 97 8.86 19.56 -18.25
CA THR A 97 7.82 19.75 -19.28
C THR A 97 7.53 18.43 -19.98
N LYS A 98 6.27 18.10 -20.16
CA LYS A 98 5.83 16.89 -20.86
C LYS A 98 4.40 17.03 -21.40
N PRO A 99 3.97 16.14 -22.31
CA PRO A 99 2.57 16.08 -22.73
C PRO A 99 1.63 15.85 -21.55
N LEU A 100 0.43 16.45 -21.59
CA LEU A 100 -0.56 16.39 -20.52
C LEU A 100 -0.96 14.95 -20.15
N ASN A 101 -1.18 14.10 -21.14
CA ASN A 101 -1.51 12.68 -20.92
C ASN A 101 -0.42 11.95 -20.14
N GLU A 102 0.86 12.22 -20.41
CA GLU A 102 1.99 11.63 -19.66
C GLU A 102 2.06 12.18 -18.22
N ALA A 103 1.85 13.51 -18.06
CA ALA A 103 1.80 14.14 -16.76
C ALA A 103 0.68 13.56 -15.88
N PHE A 104 -0.50 13.35 -16.44
CA PHE A 104 -1.61 12.70 -15.76
C PHE A 104 -1.37 11.22 -15.50
N ALA A 105 -0.68 10.51 -16.40
CA ALA A 105 -0.41 9.09 -16.21
C ALA A 105 0.53 8.82 -15.03
N SER A 106 1.58 9.63 -14.83
CA SER A 106 2.66 9.28 -13.89
C SER A 106 2.98 10.31 -12.80
N ASP A 107 2.68 11.60 -13.01
CA ASP A 107 3.21 12.64 -12.13
C ASP A 107 2.18 13.29 -11.21
N LEU A 108 0.92 13.32 -11.63
CA LEU A 108 -0.14 14.04 -10.95
C LEU A 108 -1.21 13.09 -10.39
N ASP A 109 -1.63 13.34 -9.16
CA ASP A 109 -2.79 12.66 -8.57
C ASP A 109 -4.06 13.27 -9.16
N ILE A 110 -4.71 12.52 -10.04
CA ILE A 110 -5.95 12.90 -10.73
C ILE A 110 -7.18 12.17 -10.17
N ASN A 111 -7.02 11.42 -9.09
CA ASN A 111 -8.12 10.68 -8.47
C ASN A 111 -8.67 11.44 -7.25
N GLY A 112 -7.87 11.65 -6.23
CA GLY A 112 -8.38 12.17 -4.97
C GLY A 112 -8.63 13.68 -4.96
N VAL A 113 -9.84 14.10 -4.59
CA VAL A 113 -10.16 15.50 -4.29
C VAL A 113 -9.91 15.79 -2.81
N THR A 114 -9.30 16.94 -2.53
CA THR A 114 -9.08 17.44 -1.17
C THR A 114 -9.55 18.89 -1.03
N LYS A 115 -9.82 19.32 0.20
CA LYS A 115 -10.15 20.74 0.47
C LYS A 115 -9.12 21.70 -0.15
N ASN A 116 -7.84 21.34 -0.15
CA ASN A 116 -6.79 22.20 -0.73
C ASN A 116 -6.87 22.26 -2.26
N ILE A 117 -7.17 21.14 -2.91
CA ILE A 117 -7.41 21.10 -4.37
C ILE A 117 -8.62 21.95 -4.70
N LEU A 118 -9.75 21.79 -4.00
CA LEU A 118 -10.96 22.60 -4.20
C LEU A 118 -10.69 24.10 -4.02
N LYS A 119 -9.90 24.50 -3.03
CA LYS A 119 -9.53 25.93 -2.83
C LYS A 119 -8.74 26.49 -4.01
N LYS A 120 -7.73 25.74 -4.49
CA LYS A 120 -6.94 26.18 -5.65
C LYS A 120 -7.77 26.22 -6.92
N TYR A 121 -8.62 25.22 -7.10
CA TYR A 121 -9.51 25.14 -8.24
C TYR A 121 -10.54 26.30 -8.22
N ASN A 122 -11.08 26.67 -7.05
CA ASN A 122 -12.02 27.79 -6.97
C ASN A 122 -11.40 29.15 -7.29
N ALA A 123 -10.07 29.30 -7.16
CA ALA A 123 -9.39 30.50 -7.65
C ALA A 123 -9.48 30.66 -9.18
N LEU A 124 -9.65 29.55 -9.91
CA LEU A 124 -9.88 29.52 -11.36
C LEU A 124 -11.37 29.56 -11.70
N ALA A 125 -12.18 28.77 -10.98
CA ALA A 125 -13.59 28.60 -11.25
C ALA A 125 -14.46 29.79 -10.82
N GLN A 126 -14.04 30.52 -9.78
CA GLN A 126 -14.80 31.64 -9.17
C GLN A 126 -16.27 31.28 -8.93
N SER A 127 -16.52 30.06 -8.50
CA SER A 127 -17.86 29.50 -8.30
C SER A 127 -18.39 29.83 -6.91
N GLU A 128 -19.49 30.59 -6.83
CA GLU A 128 -20.17 30.91 -5.56
C GLU A 128 -20.60 29.63 -4.81
N LYS A 129 -21.02 28.57 -5.56
CA LYS A 129 -21.37 27.28 -4.98
C LYS A 129 -20.16 26.61 -4.33
N LEU A 130 -19.00 26.64 -4.98
CA LEU A 130 -17.77 26.08 -4.44
C LEU A 130 -17.22 26.92 -3.29
N GLU A 131 -17.34 28.25 -3.36
CA GLU A 131 -16.98 29.16 -2.27
C GLU A 131 -17.84 28.87 -1.03
N SER A 132 -19.16 28.75 -1.18
CA SER A 132 -20.05 28.37 -0.09
C SER A 132 -19.72 27.03 0.52
N LEU A 133 -19.33 26.03 -0.31
CA LEU A 133 -18.89 24.70 0.17
C LEU A 133 -17.61 24.76 0.99
N LEU A 134 -16.71 25.68 0.66
CA LEU A 134 -15.42 25.89 1.33
C LEU A 134 -15.50 26.74 2.60
N ASP A 135 -16.66 27.36 2.87
CA ASP A 135 -16.89 28.16 4.07
C ASP A 135 -16.65 27.31 5.34
N PRO A 136 -15.93 27.81 6.34
CA PRO A 136 -15.69 27.08 7.59
C PRO A 136 -16.96 26.62 8.32
N GLY A 137 -18.08 27.33 8.15
CA GLY A 137 -19.38 26.99 8.71
C GLY A 137 -20.02 25.77 8.05
N ASN A 138 -19.59 25.38 6.85
CA ASN A 138 -20.18 24.29 6.05
C ASN A 138 -19.35 23.00 6.07
N LYS A 139 -18.60 22.74 7.16
CA LYS A 139 -17.70 21.58 7.26
C LYS A 139 -18.40 20.25 6.93
N ALA A 140 -19.61 20.03 7.43
CA ALA A 140 -20.33 18.77 7.17
C ALA A 140 -20.67 18.59 5.68
N ALA A 141 -21.08 19.65 4.98
CA ALA A 141 -21.35 19.62 3.54
C ALA A 141 -20.07 19.40 2.72
N LEU A 142 -18.93 19.96 3.17
CA LEU A 142 -17.64 19.72 2.54
C LEU A 142 -17.16 18.29 2.73
N ASP A 143 -17.30 17.73 3.93
CA ASP A 143 -16.93 16.34 4.22
C ASP A 143 -17.79 15.36 3.38
N ASP A 144 -19.10 15.62 3.25
CA ASP A 144 -20.00 14.88 2.38
C ASP A 144 -19.64 15.00 0.91
N TYR A 145 -19.28 16.22 0.46
CA TYR A 145 -18.83 16.42 -0.92
C TYR A 145 -17.53 15.66 -1.22
N LEU A 146 -16.57 15.66 -0.30
CA LEU A 146 -15.28 15.01 -0.48
C LEU A 146 -15.38 13.47 -0.45
N TRP A 147 -16.44 12.94 0.17
CA TRP A 147 -16.61 11.51 0.29
C TRP A 147 -16.93 10.86 -1.07
N GLY A 148 -16.05 9.97 -1.53
CA GLY A 148 -16.23 9.19 -2.74
C GLY A 148 -16.19 9.97 -4.06
N ARG A 149 -15.82 11.28 -4.05
CA ARG A 149 -15.63 12.06 -5.29
C ARG A 149 -14.15 12.13 -5.68
N GLU A 150 -13.94 12.25 -6.96
CA GLU A 150 -12.64 12.35 -7.62
C GLU A 150 -12.51 13.68 -8.39
N VAL A 151 -11.31 13.93 -8.93
CA VAL A 151 -11.00 15.13 -9.72
C VAL A 151 -11.95 15.33 -10.89
N ILE A 152 -12.37 14.25 -11.53
CA ILE A 152 -13.34 14.31 -12.64
C ILE A 152 -14.71 14.84 -12.19
N ASP A 153 -15.15 14.48 -10.98
CA ASP A 153 -16.42 15.00 -10.43
C ASP A 153 -16.32 16.50 -10.19
N MET A 154 -15.17 16.98 -9.68
CA MET A 154 -14.90 18.41 -9.50
C MET A 154 -14.98 19.18 -10.81
N LEU A 155 -14.36 18.65 -11.87
CA LEU A 155 -14.43 19.26 -13.22
C LEU A 155 -15.86 19.32 -13.77
N THR A 156 -16.64 18.28 -13.51
CA THR A 156 -18.04 18.17 -13.96
C THR A 156 -18.98 19.05 -13.14
N ASP A 157 -18.81 19.09 -11.81
CA ASP A 157 -19.68 19.86 -10.91
C ASP A 157 -19.43 21.38 -10.97
N PHE A 158 -18.21 21.79 -11.32
CA PHE A 158 -17.76 23.19 -11.37
C PHE A 158 -16.99 23.49 -12.67
N PRO A 159 -17.63 23.39 -13.85
CA PRO A 159 -16.94 23.57 -15.11
C PRO A 159 -16.39 24.99 -15.28
N VAL A 160 -15.19 25.10 -15.83
CA VAL A 160 -14.50 26.36 -16.12
C VAL A 160 -14.31 26.49 -17.63
N PRO A 161 -15.09 27.33 -18.34
CA PRO A 161 -14.92 27.53 -19.78
C PRO A 161 -13.52 28.07 -20.11
N GLY A 162 -12.79 27.36 -21.00
CA GLY A 162 -11.46 27.76 -21.44
C GLY A 162 -10.38 27.55 -20.36
N LEU A 163 -10.60 26.61 -19.42
CA LEU A 163 -9.58 26.23 -18.43
C LEU A 163 -8.29 25.79 -19.13
N SER A 164 -7.18 26.43 -18.79
CA SER A 164 -5.86 26.01 -19.27
C SER A 164 -5.40 24.72 -18.59
N ALA A 165 -4.85 23.79 -19.34
CA ALA A 165 -4.29 22.55 -18.78
C ALA A 165 -3.16 22.86 -17.77
N SER A 166 -2.30 23.85 -18.03
CA SER A 166 -1.23 24.27 -17.14
C SER A 166 -1.75 24.81 -15.81
N ASP A 167 -2.79 25.67 -15.83
CA ASP A 167 -3.40 26.20 -14.60
C ASP A 167 -4.05 25.09 -13.80
N PHE A 168 -4.73 24.16 -14.47
CA PHE A 168 -5.33 22.99 -13.84
C PHE A 168 -4.29 22.08 -13.18
N CYS A 169 -3.20 21.73 -13.87
CA CYS A 169 -2.06 20.99 -13.30
C CYS A 169 -1.50 21.67 -12.05
N GLY A 170 -1.47 23.01 -12.02
CA GLY A 170 -1.09 23.81 -10.86
C GLY A 170 -1.95 23.58 -9.62
N THR A 171 -3.22 23.17 -9.77
CA THR A 171 -4.11 22.87 -8.64
C THR A 171 -3.84 21.51 -8.02
N LEU A 172 -3.38 20.55 -8.83
CA LEU A 172 -3.19 19.15 -8.43
C LEU A 172 -1.94 18.95 -7.56
N ARG A 173 -1.88 17.83 -6.89
CA ARG A 173 -0.69 17.37 -6.17
C ARG A 173 0.06 16.31 -6.98
N LYS A 174 1.34 16.10 -6.64
CA LYS A 174 2.11 14.99 -7.22
C LYS A 174 1.48 13.66 -6.87
N GLN A 175 1.60 12.70 -7.78
CA GLN A 175 1.29 11.29 -7.50
C GLN A 175 2.15 10.80 -6.34
N LEU A 176 1.50 10.18 -5.36
CA LEU A 176 2.17 9.71 -4.15
C LEU A 176 2.36 8.19 -4.21
N PRO A 177 3.52 7.70 -3.76
CA PRO A 177 3.70 6.26 -3.55
C PRO A 177 2.70 5.76 -2.50
N ARG A 178 2.34 4.48 -2.58
CA ARG A 178 1.58 3.79 -1.56
C ARG A 178 2.49 2.86 -0.78
N LEU A 179 2.38 2.93 0.54
CA LEU A 179 3.13 2.08 1.46
C LEU A 179 2.32 0.84 1.80
N TYR A 180 2.92 -0.31 1.63
CA TYR A 180 2.35 -1.59 2.04
C TYR A 180 3.28 -2.25 3.03
N SER A 181 2.74 -2.73 4.16
CA SER A 181 3.53 -3.51 5.11
C SER A 181 4.09 -4.74 4.44
N ILE A 182 5.39 -4.98 4.64
CA ILE A 182 6.06 -6.15 4.08
C ILE A 182 5.55 -7.41 4.77
N ALA A 183 5.23 -8.43 3.96
CA ALA A 183 4.64 -9.69 4.39
C ALA A 183 5.61 -10.89 4.31
N SER A 184 6.92 -10.63 4.20
CA SER A 184 7.97 -11.65 4.12
C SER A 184 9.15 -11.34 5.05
N SER A 185 9.90 -12.39 5.38
CA SER A 185 11.22 -12.28 6.01
C SER A 185 12.32 -12.36 4.94
N PRO A 186 13.33 -11.47 4.95
CA PRO A 186 14.46 -11.57 4.02
C PRO A 186 15.34 -12.79 4.30
N LYS A 187 15.22 -13.41 5.47
CA LYS A 187 15.93 -14.65 5.80
C LYS A 187 15.24 -15.89 5.24
N ALA A 188 13.90 -15.87 5.17
CA ALA A 188 13.12 -16.92 4.54
C ALA A 188 13.12 -16.79 3.01
N HIS A 189 13.14 -15.55 2.51
CA HIS A 189 13.05 -15.20 1.09
C HIS A 189 14.17 -14.23 0.70
N PRO A 190 15.41 -14.70 0.53
CA PRO A 190 16.52 -13.87 0.06
C PRO A 190 16.21 -13.24 -1.31
N ASP A 191 16.57 -11.98 -1.48
CA ASP A 191 16.35 -11.22 -2.72
C ASP A 191 14.89 -11.06 -3.17
N GLU A 192 13.94 -11.25 -2.25
CA GLU A 192 12.52 -11.08 -2.49
C GLU A 192 11.86 -10.22 -1.41
N VAL A 193 10.74 -9.60 -1.78
CA VAL A 193 9.82 -8.94 -0.86
C VAL A 193 8.40 -9.29 -1.23
N HIS A 194 7.61 -9.70 -0.22
CA HIS A 194 6.21 -10.05 -0.43
C HIS A 194 5.29 -9.01 0.17
N LEU A 195 4.13 -8.82 -0.45
CA LEU A 195 3.09 -7.89 -0.02
C LEU A 195 1.74 -8.57 0.04
N THR A 196 0.86 -8.03 0.90
CA THR A 196 -0.56 -8.39 0.96
C THR A 196 -1.37 -7.12 0.72
N ILE A 197 -2.11 -7.06 -0.39
CA ILE A 197 -2.80 -5.86 -0.84
C ILE A 197 -4.28 -6.14 -1.04
N ALA A 198 -5.14 -5.40 -0.33
CA ALA A 198 -6.56 -5.36 -0.66
C ALA A 198 -6.75 -4.48 -1.89
N VAL A 199 -7.38 -5.03 -2.92
CA VAL A 199 -7.73 -4.29 -4.14
C VAL A 199 -8.99 -3.49 -3.87
N VAL A 200 -8.88 -2.18 -4.02
CA VAL A 200 -9.97 -1.24 -3.73
C VAL A 200 -10.78 -1.01 -4.99
N ARG A 201 -12.04 -1.44 -4.94
CA ARG A 201 -13.06 -1.16 -5.96
C ARG A 201 -14.37 -0.85 -5.24
N TYR A 202 -15.04 0.23 -5.63
CA TYR A 202 -16.32 0.60 -5.04
C TYR A 202 -17.14 1.45 -6.03
N HIS A 203 -18.43 1.58 -5.75
CA HIS A 203 -19.32 2.42 -6.54
C HIS A 203 -19.76 3.62 -5.71
N SER A 204 -19.62 4.82 -6.25
CA SER A 204 -20.11 6.04 -5.62
C SER A 204 -20.44 7.11 -6.68
N HIS A 205 -21.47 7.92 -6.41
CA HIS A 205 -21.90 9.00 -7.31
C HIS A 205 -22.05 8.53 -8.78
N ASP A 206 -22.79 7.41 -8.97
CA ASP A 206 -23.08 6.77 -10.25
C ASP A 206 -21.86 6.39 -11.10
N ARG A 207 -20.70 6.16 -10.44
CA ARG A 207 -19.45 5.77 -11.10
C ARG A 207 -18.72 4.68 -10.34
N ASP A 208 -18.09 3.78 -11.09
CA ASP A 208 -17.13 2.84 -10.56
C ASP A 208 -15.83 3.56 -10.22
N ARG A 209 -15.30 3.26 -9.04
CA ARG A 209 -14.08 3.84 -8.47
C ARG A 209 -13.06 2.75 -8.20
N GLU A 210 -11.80 3.12 -8.34
CA GLU A 210 -10.71 2.20 -8.10
C GLU A 210 -9.57 2.84 -7.31
N GLY A 211 -8.93 2.03 -6.46
CA GLY A 211 -7.71 2.46 -5.76
C GLY A 211 -6.53 2.46 -6.72
N VAL A 212 -5.90 3.61 -6.94
CA VAL A 212 -4.84 3.81 -7.94
C VAL A 212 -3.74 2.75 -7.88
N CYS A 213 -3.16 2.51 -6.71
CA CYS A 213 -2.03 1.59 -6.58
C CYS A 213 -2.47 0.13 -6.47
N SER A 214 -3.58 -0.14 -5.78
CA SER A 214 -4.07 -1.50 -5.63
C SER A 214 -4.52 -2.11 -6.96
N THR A 215 -5.22 -1.33 -7.81
CA THR A 215 -5.58 -1.78 -9.16
C THR A 215 -4.40 -1.75 -10.13
N TYR A 216 -3.43 -0.81 -9.94
CA TYR A 216 -2.18 -0.85 -10.69
C TYR A 216 -1.47 -2.19 -10.49
N THR A 217 -1.35 -2.64 -9.25
CA THR A 217 -0.68 -3.91 -8.93
C THR A 217 -1.52 -5.15 -9.28
N ALA A 218 -2.85 -5.03 -9.29
CA ALA A 218 -3.75 -6.15 -9.60
C ALA A 218 -3.94 -6.38 -11.10
N ASP A 219 -4.10 -5.29 -11.88
CA ASP A 219 -4.61 -5.38 -13.25
C ASP A 219 -3.62 -4.93 -14.31
N ARG A 220 -2.72 -3.96 -13.97
CA ARG A 220 -1.97 -3.21 -14.96
C ARG A 220 -0.49 -3.56 -15.06
N VAL A 221 0.01 -4.39 -14.14
CA VAL A 221 1.36 -4.93 -14.19
C VAL A 221 1.29 -6.45 -14.27
N SER A 222 1.84 -7.03 -15.33
CA SER A 222 1.91 -8.48 -15.52
C SER A 222 3.10 -9.08 -14.77
N GLU A 223 3.03 -10.38 -14.48
CA GLU A 223 4.21 -11.11 -14.01
C GLU A 223 5.33 -11.01 -15.06
N GLY A 224 6.53 -10.71 -14.60
CA GLY A 224 7.69 -10.42 -15.46
C GLY A 224 7.90 -8.92 -15.74
N GLU A 225 6.91 -8.06 -15.54
CA GLU A 225 7.07 -6.61 -15.66
C GLU A 225 7.59 -5.97 -14.38
N THR A 226 8.05 -4.72 -14.47
CA THR A 226 8.64 -4.01 -13.33
C THR A 226 7.74 -2.94 -12.76
N MET A 227 7.86 -2.74 -11.45
CA MET A 227 7.24 -1.62 -10.71
C MET A 227 8.33 -0.84 -9.98
N PRO A 228 8.27 0.51 -9.97
CA PRO A 228 9.20 1.33 -9.21
C PRO A 228 8.90 1.26 -7.72
N VAL A 229 9.89 0.79 -6.93
CA VAL A 229 9.73 0.58 -5.48
C VAL A 229 10.90 1.14 -4.68
N TYR A 230 10.67 1.40 -3.40
CA TYR A 230 11.72 1.64 -2.41
C TYR A 230 11.28 1.17 -1.02
N VAL A 231 12.23 0.87 -0.15
CA VAL A 231 11.94 0.47 1.24
C VAL A 231 11.69 1.71 2.10
N HIS A 232 10.61 1.67 2.87
CA HIS A 232 10.32 2.66 3.91
C HIS A 232 10.51 2.03 5.29
N ILE A 233 11.56 2.48 5.98
CA ILE A 233 11.98 1.92 7.27
C ILE A 233 11.03 2.39 8.38
N SER A 234 10.41 1.44 9.07
CA SER A 234 9.71 1.70 10.33
C SER A 234 10.71 1.76 11.49
N ARG A 235 10.57 2.77 12.36
CA ARG A 235 11.45 2.92 13.51
C ARG A 235 10.94 2.22 14.78
N THR A 236 9.66 1.98 14.87
CA THR A 236 9.00 1.50 16.10
C THR A 236 8.31 0.14 15.95
N PHE A 237 7.83 -0.19 14.75
CA PHE A 237 7.12 -1.45 14.50
C PHE A 237 8.13 -2.53 14.09
N LYS A 238 8.85 -3.10 15.10
CA LYS A 238 9.91 -4.09 14.88
C LYS A 238 9.77 -5.23 15.87
N LEU A 239 10.23 -6.42 15.47
CA LEU A 239 10.42 -7.55 16.40
C LEU A 239 11.38 -7.17 17.54
N PRO A 240 11.21 -7.76 18.74
CA PRO A 240 12.21 -7.67 19.80
C PRO A 240 13.56 -8.23 19.30
N GLU A 241 14.66 -7.65 19.79
CA GLU A 241 16.01 -8.18 19.47
C GLU A 241 16.22 -9.56 20.10
N ASP A 242 15.65 -9.78 21.30
CA ASP A 242 15.66 -11.08 21.94
C ASP A 242 14.55 -11.98 21.39
N GLY A 243 14.95 -13.05 20.70
CA GLY A 243 14.05 -14.05 20.11
C GLY A 243 13.22 -14.83 21.12
N ASP A 244 13.59 -14.82 22.40
CA ASP A 244 12.84 -15.48 23.48
C ASP A 244 11.69 -14.62 24.04
N THR A 245 11.65 -13.33 23.69
CA THR A 245 10.55 -12.45 24.07
C THR A 245 9.23 -12.89 23.44
N PRO A 246 8.18 -13.12 24.23
CA PRO A 246 6.85 -13.44 23.69
C PRO A 246 6.26 -12.28 22.90
N ILE A 247 5.43 -12.59 21.89
CA ILE A 247 4.73 -11.57 21.11
C ILE A 247 3.25 -11.90 20.96
N ILE A 248 2.40 -10.86 21.04
CA ILE A 248 0.97 -10.93 20.75
C ILE A 248 0.71 -10.03 19.53
N MET A 249 0.08 -10.57 18.50
CA MET A 249 -0.15 -9.93 17.21
C MET A 249 -1.65 -9.85 16.92
N VAL A 250 -2.18 -8.67 16.59
CA VAL A 250 -3.59 -8.46 16.23
C VAL A 250 -3.65 -7.87 14.83
N GLY A 251 -4.08 -8.68 13.85
CA GLY A 251 -4.02 -8.34 12.43
C GLY A 251 -5.25 -8.76 11.62
N PRO A 252 -6.40 -8.07 11.75
CA PRO A 252 -7.55 -8.35 10.91
C PRO A 252 -7.31 -7.92 9.46
N GLY A 253 -7.89 -8.68 8.51
CA GLY A 253 -7.78 -8.41 7.08
C GLY A 253 -6.32 -8.34 6.62
N THR A 254 -5.99 -7.33 5.82
CA THR A 254 -4.60 -7.10 5.35
C THR A 254 -3.63 -6.68 6.45
N GLY A 255 -4.11 -6.38 7.66
CA GLY A 255 -3.28 -6.21 8.85
C GLY A 255 -2.45 -7.43 9.22
N ILE A 256 -2.74 -8.59 8.62
CA ILE A 256 -1.98 -9.83 8.75
C ILE A 256 -0.57 -9.73 8.12
N ALA A 257 -0.36 -8.83 7.15
CA ALA A 257 0.87 -8.76 6.36
C ALA A 257 2.16 -8.71 7.19
N PRO A 258 2.37 -7.74 8.11
CA PRO A 258 3.61 -7.68 8.88
C PRO A 258 3.74 -8.88 9.84
N PHE A 259 2.65 -9.50 10.26
CA PHE A 259 2.70 -10.64 11.17
C PHE A 259 3.10 -11.93 10.47
N ARG A 260 2.78 -12.06 9.17
CA ARG A 260 3.36 -13.12 8.34
C ARG A 260 4.89 -12.99 8.30
N ALA A 261 5.40 -11.81 8.03
CA ALA A 261 6.84 -11.53 8.07
C ALA A 261 7.46 -11.80 9.45
N PHE A 262 6.76 -11.48 10.55
CA PHE A 262 7.24 -11.72 11.90
C PHE A 262 7.36 -13.22 12.22
N VAL A 263 6.37 -14.03 11.84
CA VAL A 263 6.40 -15.47 12.08
C VAL A 263 7.47 -16.15 11.21
N GLU A 264 7.59 -15.78 9.93
CA GLU A 264 8.66 -16.26 9.04
C GLU A 264 10.06 -15.93 9.58
N GLU A 265 10.28 -14.68 10.04
CA GLU A 265 11.57 -14.25 10.59
C GLU A 265 11.90 -15.05 11.86
N ARG A 266 10.95 -15.19 12.78
CA ARG A 266 11.14 -15.94 14.02
C ARG A 266 11.46 -17.41 13.75
N ASP A 267 10.79 -18.03 12.79
CA ASP A 267 11.10 -19.39 12.36
C ASP A 267 12.51 -19.47 11.76
N ALA A 268 12.86 -18.57 10.86
CA ALA A 268 14.15 -18.55 10.18
C ALA A 268 15.34 -18.35 11.14
N ILE A 269 15.17 -17.58 12.23
CA ILE A 269 16.22 -17.37 13.24
C ILE A 269 16.19 -18.39 14.38
N GLY A 270 15.21 -19.32 14.39
CA GLY A 270 15.03 -20.28 15.46
C GLY A 270 14.60 -19.65 16.79
N ALA A 271 13.82 -18.56 16.76
CA ALA A 271 13.30 -17.89 17.94
C ALA A 271 12.41 -18.84 18.75
N THR A 272 12.61 -18.89 20.08
CA THR A 272 11.90 -19.81 20.99
C THR A 272 10.77 -19.15 21.76
N GLY A 273 10.71 -17.83 21.80
CA GLY A 273 9.65 -17.08 22.45
C GLY A 273 8.27 -17.36 21.84
N LYS A 274 7.26 -17.41 22.69
CA LYS A 274 5.89 -17.70 22.28
C LYS A 274 5.34 -16.60 21.36
N SER A 275 4.52 -17.02 20.36
CA SER A 275 3.85 -16.13 19.43
C SER A 275 2.35 -16.41 19.43
N TRP A 276 1.53 -15.37 19.63
CA TRP A 276 0.07 -15.46 19.62
C TRP A 276 -0.52 -14.51 18.60
N LEU A 277 -1.32 -15.03 17.67
CA LEU A 277 -1.94 -14.28 16.59
C LEU A 277 -3.46 -14.21 16.78
N PHE A 278 -4.04 -13.02 16.66
CA PHE A 278 -5.47 -12.78 16.50
C PHE A 278 -5.70 -12.33 15.06
N PHE A 279 -6.39 -13.16 14.28
CA PHE A 279 -6.78 -12.86 12.91
C PHE A 279 -8.29 -12.75 12.79
N GLY A 280 -8.76 -11.85 11.95
CA GLY A 280 -10.19 -11.69 11.68
C GLY A 280 -10.47 -11.23 10.26
N ASP A 281 -11.60 -11.70 9.70
CA ASP A 281 -12.12 -11.23 8.42
C ASP A 281 -13.65 -11.49 8.34
N GLN A 282 -14.24 -11.50 7.13
CA GLN A 282 -15.69 -11.69 6.96
C GLN A 282 -16.09 -13.16 7.10
N HIS A 283 -15.56 -14.04 6.25
CA HIS A 283 -15.92 -15.45 6.19
C HIS A 283 -14.68 -16.36 6.25
N ARG A 284 -14.72 -17.40 7.08
CA ARG A 284 -13.64 -18.40 7.17
C ARG A 284 -13.42 -19.12 5.84
N ALA A 285 -14.49 -19.44 5.15
CA ALA A 285 -14.43 -20.23 3.93
C ALA A 285 -13.70 -19.52 2.80
N THR A 286 -13.85 -18.20 2.70
CA THR A 286 -13.38 -17.39 1.58
C THR A 286 -12.28 -16.38 1.92
N ASP A 287 -12.19 -15.96 3.19
CA ASP A 287 -11.36 -14.82 3.60
C ASP A 287 -10.30 -15.17 4.66
N TYR A 288 -10.05 -16.44 4.91
CA TYR A 288 -8.96 -16.86 5.79
C TYR A 288 -7.63 -16.77 5.05
N LEU A 289 -7.09 -15.55 4.99
CA LEU A 289 -5.85 -15.25 4.29
C LEU A 289 -4.70 -16.07 4.87
N TYR A 290 -3.95 -16.76 4.01
CA TYR A 290 -2.83 -17.64 4.36
C TYR A 290 -3.21 -18.79 5.33
N GLY A 291 -4.46 -19.23 5.35
CA GLY A 291 -4.96 -20.21 6.33
C GLY A 291 -4.08 -21.46 6.44
N ASP A 292 -3.69 -22.04 5.31
CA ASP A 292 -2.85 -23.25 5.26
C ASP A 292 -1.44 -23.00 5.86
N GLU A 293 -0.88 -21.80 5.69
CA GLU A 293 0.40 -21.40 6.29
C GLU A 293 0.28 -21.31 7.82
N TRP A 294 -0.81 -20.70 8.31
CA TRP A 294 -1.03 -20.57 9.76
C TRP A 294 -1.25 -21.91 10.42
N GLU A 295 -2.04 -22.80 9.80
CA GLU A 295 -2.29 -24.15 10.31
C GLU A 295 -0.99 -24.95 10.38
N ARG A 296 -0.12 -24.82 9.38
CA ARG A 296 1.23 -25.42 9.39
C ARG A 296 2.09 -24.85 10.51
N TYR A 297 2.18 -23.51 10.67
CA TYR A 297 2.98 -22.89 11.72
C TYR A 297 2.52 -23.29 13.14
N VAL A 298 1.21 -23.46 13.34
CA VAL A 298 0.68 -23.97 14.61
C VAL A 298 1.06 -25.46 14.78
N GLY A 299 0.91 -26.27 13.74
CA GLY A 299 1.24 -27.71 13.76
C GLY A 299 2.72 -27.99 14.04
N ASP A 300 3.61 -27.14 13.50
CA ASP A 300 5.05 -27.23 13.68
C ASP A 300 5.54 -26.56 14.97
N GLY A 301 4.63 -25.97 15.77
CA GLY A 301 4.95 -25.26 17.03
C GLY A 301 5.67 -23.93 16.84
N LYS A 302 5.68 -23.36 15.64
CA LYS A 302 6.30 -22.06 15.31
C LYS A 302 5.40 -20.88 15.66
N LEU A 303 4.09 -21.08 15.60
CA LEU A 303 3.07 -20.19 16.12
C LEU A 303 2.40 -20.89 17.30
N SER A 304 2.54 -20.32 18.51
CA SER A 304 2.05 -20.98 19.73
C SER A 304 0.53 -21.04 19.78
N ARG A 305 -0.14 -20.02 19.23
CA ARG A 305 -1.59 -19.92 19.20
C ARG A 305 -2.09 -18.98 18.13
N ILE A 306 -3.24 -19.30 17.53
CA ILE A 306 -4.04 -18.42 16.69
C ILE A 306 -5.50 -18.41 17.16
N ASP A 307 -6.09 -17.23 17.32
CA ASP A 307 -7.51 -17.04 17.56
C ASP A 307 -8.15 -16.34 16.36
N LEU A 308 -9.25 -16.92 15.88
CA LEU A 308 -9.92 -16.51 14.65
C LEU A 308 -11.26 -15.85 14.93
N ALA A 309 -11.54 -14.76 14.23
CA ALA A 309 -12.79 -14.03 14.32
C ALA A 309 -13.33 -13.77 12.91
N PHE A 310 -14.38 -14.51 12.51
CA PHE A 310 -15.07 -14.29 11.25
C PHE A 310 -16.40 -13.60 11.50
N SER A 311 -16.53 -12.36 11.01
CA SER A 311 -17.61 -11.47 11.42
C SER A 311 -18.98 -11.80 10.81
N ARG A 312 -19.02 -12.64 9.77
CA ARG A 312 -20.25 -12.98 9.03
C ARG A 312 -20.57 -14.48 9.00
N ASP A 313 -19.85 -15.30 9.76
CA ASP A 313 -20.10 -16.78 9.82
C ASP A 313 -21.18 -17.16 10.83
N GLN A 314 -21.68 -16.20 11.61
CA GLN A 314 -22.74 -16.40 12.60
C GLN A 314 -23.70 -15.19 12.60
N GLU A 315 -24.82 -15.31 13.27
CA GLU A 315 -25.88 -14.28 13.32
C GLU A 315 -25.38 -12.94 13.87
N HIS A 316 -24.54 -12.96 14.90
CA HIS A 316 -23.95 -11.74 15.47
C HIS A 316 -22.49 -11.56 15.02
N LYS A 317 -22.07 -10.33 14.80
CA LYS A 317 -20.70 -10.03 14.35
C LYS A 317 -19.67 -10.33 15.45
N VAL A 318 -18.69 -11.16 15.13
CA VAL A 318 -17.53 -11.45 15.96
C VAL A 318 -16.27 -10.83 15.34
N TYR A 319 -15.60 -9.98 16.11
CA TYR A 319 -14.35 -9.33 15.71
C TYR A 319 -13.20 -9.78 16.63
N VAL A 320 -11.97 -9.48 16.24
CA VAL A 320 -10.76 -9.85 17.00
C VAL A 320 -10.81 -9.39 18.45
N GLN A 321 -11.35 -8.21 18.74
CA GLN A 321 -11.47 -7.70 20.12
C GLN A 321 -12.39 -8.57 20.99
N HIS A 322 -13.40 -9.24 20.44
CA HIS A 322 -14.22 -10.18 21.19
C HIS A 322 -13.41 -11.40 21.61
N ARG A 323 -12.58 -11.95 20.69
CA ARG A 323 -11.66 -13.04 21.02
C ARG A 323 -10.60 -12.65 22.06
N MET A 324 -10.11 -11.42 21.98
CA MET A 324 -9.19 -10.87 22.99
C MET A 324 -9.85 -10.80 24.38
N LEU A 325 -11.11 -10.37 24.45
CA LEU A 325 -11.85 -10.32 25.72
C LEU A 325 -12.14 -11.72 26.29
N GLU A 326 -12.44 -12.70 25.45
CA GLU A 326 -12.61 -14.11 25.87
C GLU A 326 -11.35 -14.67 26.52
N HIS A 327 -10.16 -14.20 26.11
CA HIS A 327 -8.87 -14.64 26.60
C HIS A 327 -8.12 -13.57 27.43
N ALA A 328 -8.85 -12.60 27.99
CA ALA A 328 -8.27 -11.43 28.66
C ALA A 328 -7.28 -11.80 29.79
N ALA A 329 -7.62 -12.82 30.60
CA ALA A 329 -6.76 -13.25 31.71
C ALA A 329 -5.41 -13.83 31.20
N GLU A 330 -5.44 -14.61 30.13
CA GLU A 330 -4.24 -15.18 29.53
C GLU A 330 -3.39 -14.09 28.84
N MET A 331 -4.03 -13.18 28.10
CA MET A 331 -3.34 -12.02 27.51
C MET A 331 -2.67 -11.17 28.58
N TYR A 332 -3.37 -10.92 29.71
CA TYR A 332 -2.79 -10.18 30.83
C TYR A 332 -1.55 -10.88 31.40
N SER A 333 -1.60 -12.22 31.54
CA SER A 333 -0.44 -13.00 31.96
C SER A 333 0.73 -12.84 31.01
N TRP A 334 0.51 -12.99 29.70
CA TRP A 334 1.58 -12.83 28.71
C TRP A 334 2.20 -11.42 28.76
N LEU A 335 1.36 -10.37 28.85
CA LEU A 335 1.82 -8.99 28.97
C LEU A 335 2.61 -8.74 30.26
N SER A 336 2.16 -9.32 31.37
CA SER A 336 2.86 -9.23 32.65
C SER A 336 4.21 -9.96 32.64
N ASP A 337 4.33 -11.00 31.83
CA ASP A 337 5.56 -11.77 31.62
C ASP A 337 6.46 -11.12 30.53
N GLY A 338 6.13 -9.90 30.08
CA GLY A 338 6.95 -9.10 29.17
C GLY A 338 6.66 -9.27 27.67
N ALA A 339 5.52 -9.84 27.31
CA ALA A 339 5.14 -9.94 25.88
C ALA A 339 5.01 -8.57 25.25
N VAL A 340 5.50 -8.44 24.00
CA VAL A 340 5.31 -7.25 23.19
C VAL A 340 4.00 -7.38 22.39
N PHE A 341 3.19 -6.32 22.44
CA PHE A 341 1.86 -6.28 21.79
C PHE A 341 1.90 -5.46 20.52
N TYR A 342 1.42 -6.05 19.41
CA TYR A 342 1.39 -5.43 18.09
C TYR A 342 -0.04 -5.40 17.56
N VAL A 343 -0.42 -4.26 16.96
CA VAL A 343 -1.68 -4.11 16.24
C VAL A 343 -1.39 -3.55 14.86
N CYS A 344 -1.94 -4.20 13.84
CA CYS A 344 -1.93 -3.72 12.47
C CYS A 344 -3.29 -3.99 11.84
N GLY A 345 -3.85 -3.04 11.13
CA GLY A 345 -5.16 -3.15 10.48
C GLY A 345 -5.82 -1.80 10.33
N ASP A 346 -6.98 -1.78 9.67
CA ASP A 346 -7.80 -0.59 9.53
C ASP A 346 -8.62 -0.39 10.83
N ALA A 347 -8.75 0.87 11.24
CA ALA A 347 -9.52 1.27 12.43
C ALA A 347 -10.94 1.76 12.09
N SER A 348 -11.40 1.65 10.82
CA SER A 348 -12.71 2.11 10.37
C SER A 348 -13.85 1.15 10.69
#